data_0a378a119f248559ce1b67b85baade2d
#
_entry.id   0a378a119f248559ce1b67b85baade2d
#
_cell.length_a   1.000
_cell.length_b   1.000
_cell.length_c   1.000
_cell.angle_alpha   90.00
_cell.angle_beta   90.00
_cell.angle_gamma   90.00
#
_symmetry.space_group_name_H-M   'P 1'
#
loop_
_entity.id
_entity.type
_entity.pdbx_description
1 polymer ?
#
loop_
_entity_poly.entity_id
_entity_poly.type
_entity_poly.pdbx_seq_one_letter_code
_entity_poly.pdbx_strand_id
1 'polypeptide(L)'
;VDFAGTLMAGVGAPKMLKRIDSLNKRTARKEPTEVEKAALQFLDKLCPRNAGHLLSEINRQSGVRVYRPAILRACLNAFQQCASDGSDLHEVAVNLREQNRLIGRPLAKKSVGSTLLLKGLEAEVCVILNADRLNKNNLYVAMTRGSRRLIIFSSTRCIKPS
;
A
#
# COMPACT_ATOMS: atom_id res chain seq x y z
N VAL A 1 6.19 7.45 -15.52
CA VAL A 1 6.50 8.29 -14.35
C VAL A 1 5.22 8.86 -13.75
N ASP A 2 4.30 9.39 -14.57
CA ASP A 2 3.02 9.96 -14.08
C ASP A 2 2.20 8.95 -13.30
N PHE A 3 2.10 7.72 -13.78
CA PHE A 3 1.45 6.63 -13.05
C PHE A 3 2.08 6.42 -11.65
N ALA A 4 3.40 6.47 -11.52
CA ALA A 4 4.05 6.38 -10.20
C ALA A 4 3.62 7.54 -9.28
N GLY A 5 3.45 8.75 -9.83
CA GLY A 5 2.92 9.91 -9.12
C GLY A 5 1.49 9.73 -8.60
N THR A 6 0.67 8.83 -9.17
CA THR A 6 -0.65 8.49 -8.65
C THR A 6 -0.63 7.55 -7.44
N LEU A 7 0.51 6.93 -7.15
CA LEU A 7 0.69 5.94 -6.07
C LEU A 7 1.58 6.44 -4.93
N MET A 8 2.51 7.35 -5.25
CA MET A 8 3.55 7.80 -4.32
C MET A 8 3.92 9.26 -4.54
N ALA A 9 4.29 9.95 -3.48
CA ALA A 9 4.81 11.31 -3.50
C ALA A 9 6.35 11.31 -3.54
N GLY A 10 6.95 12.41 -3.96
CA GLY A 10 8.41 12.58 -3.96
C GLY A 10 9.13 11.94 -5.15
N VAL A 11 8.41 11.47 -6.16
CA VAL A 11 8.99 10.80 -7.35
C VAL A 11 9.93 11.72 -8.15
N GLY A 12 9.77 13.05 -8.06
CA GLY A 12 10.62 14.00 -8.77
C GLY A 12 10.55 13.90 -10.31
N ALA A 13 9.35 13.57 -10.83
CA ALA A 13 9.10 13.25 -12.22
C ALA A 13 9.75 14.20 -13.25
N PRO A 14 9.60 15.54 -13.16
CA PRO A 14 10.18 16.44 -14.17
C PRO A 14 11.72 16.41 -14.19
N LYS A 15 12.34 16.29 -13.00
CA LYS A 15 13.81 16.20 -12.89
C LYS A 15 14.32 14.87 -13.44
N MET A 16 13.64 13.79 -13.13
CA MET A 16 13.99 12.46 -13.61
C MET A 16 13.87 12.34 -15.12
N LEU A 17 12.79 12.85 -15.74
CA LEU A 17 12.61 12.82 -17.19
C LEU A 17 13.70 13.61 -17.93
N LYS A 18 14.02 14.82 -17.46
CA LYS A 18 15.13 15.62 -18.02
C LYS A 18 16.47 14.89 -17.92
N ARG A 19 16.69 14.20 -16.83
CA ARG A 19 17.93 13.44 -16.59
C ARG A 19 18.01 12.22 -17.50
N ILE A 20 16.92 11.47 -17.67
CA ILE A 20 16.84 10.32 -18.58
C ILE A 20 17.09 10.77 -20.03
N ASP A 21 16.51 11.89 -20.46
CA ASP A 21 16.74 12.44 -21.79
C ASP A 21 18.24 12.79 -22.01
N SER A 22 18.88 13.41 -21.03
CA SER A 22 20.31 13.72 -21.08
C SER A 22 21.20 12.47 -21.14
N LEU A 23 20.81 11.40 -20.42
CA LEU A 23 21.51 10.11 -20.43
C LEU A 23 21.35 9.42 -21.80
N ASN A 24 20.14 9.42 -22.32
CA ASN A 24 19.84 8.83 -23.63
C ASN A 24 20.64 9.54 -24.78
N LYS A 25 20.76 10.87 -24.68
CA LYS A 25 21.59 11.68 -25.62
C LYS A 25 23.08 11.62 -25.34
N ARG A 26 23.54 10.85 -24.34
CA ARG A 26 24.97 10.75 -23.92
C ARG A 26 25.61 12.10 -23.55
N THR A 27 24.81 13.08 -23.12
CA THR A 27 25.30 14.41 -22.70
C THR A 27 25.46 14.51 -21.16
N ALA A 28 25.10 13.48 -20.44
CA ALA A 28 25.16 13.46 -18.98
C ALA A 28 26.61 13.30 -18.47
N ARG A 29 27.02 14.17 -17.53
CA ARG A 29 28.38 14.14 -16.94
C ARG A 29 28.52 13.14 -15.78
N LYS A 30 27.44 12.79 -15.12
CA LYS A 30 27.42 11.89 -13.94
C LYS A 30 26.86 10.54 -14.35
N GLU A 31 27.36 9.49 -13.74
CA GLU A 31 26.82 8.13 -13.90
C GLU A 31 25.34 8.05 -13.54
N PRO A 32 24.60 7.16 -14.23
CA PRO A 32 23.18 6.96 -13.95
C PRO A 32 22.98 6.26 -12.60
N THR A 33 21.99 6.71 -11.85
CA THR A 33 21.49 6.05 -10.65
C THR A 33 20.73 4.77 -11.02
N GLU A 34 20.44 3.91 -10.03
CA GLU A 34 19.73 2.64 -10.28
C GLU A 34 18.35 2.87 -10.91
N VAL A 35 17.62 3.88 -10.46
CA VAL A 35 16.32 4.22 -11.06
C VAL A 35 16.46 4.75 -12.49
N GLU A 36 17.52 5.49 -12.79
CA GLU A 36 17.81 5.97 -14.16
C GLU A 36 18.21 4.80 -15.08
N LYS A 37 19.00 3.85 -14.58
CA LYS A 37 19.33 2.61 -15.30
C LYS A 37 18.06 1.79 -15.61
N ALA A 38 17.19 1.60 -14.61
CA ALA A 38 15.93 0.90 -14.80
C ALA A 38 15.01 1.62 -15.81
N ALA A 39 15.01 2.95 -15.82
CA ALA A 39 14.25 3.73 -16.79
C ALA A 39 14.80 3.58 -18.22
N LEU A 40 16.12 3.58 -18.40
CA LEU A 40 16.75 3.33 -19.70
C LEU A 40 16.47 1.91 -20.20
N GLN A 41 16.54 0.90 -19.32
CA GLN A 41 16.18 -0.48 -19.66
C GLN A 41 14.71 -0.61 -20.09
N PHE A 42 13.82 0.14 -19.44
CA PHE A 42 12.41 0.16 -19.83
C PHE A 42 12.19 0.85 -21.17
N LEU A 43 12.93 1.89 -21.49
CA LEU A 43 12.87 2.57 -22.80
C LEU A 43 13.43 1.69 -23.93
N ASP A 44 14.50 0.95 -23.65
CA ASP A 44 15.11 0.03 -24.61
C ASP A 44 14.17 -1.16 -24.91
N LYS A 45 13.53 -1.70 -23.89
CA LYS A 45 12.58 -2.80 -24.04
C LYS A 45 11.33 -2.59 -23.19
N LEU A 46 10.24 -2.21 -23.86
CA LEU A 46 8.92 -2.04 -23.26
C LEU A 46 8.30 -3.42 -22.93
N CYS A 47 8.54 -3.91 -21.73
CA CYS A 47 7.96 -5.18 -21.26
C CYS A 47 7.53 -5.09 -19.79
N PRO A 48 6.61 -5.97 -19.33
CA PRO A 48 6.12 -5.97 -17.95
C PRO A 48 7.23 -6.08 -16.90
N ARG A 49 8.25 -6.91 -17.16
CA ARG A 49 9.41 -7.07 -16.27
C ARG A 49 10.13 -5.73 -16.02
N ASN A 50 10.46 -5.01 -17.08
CA ASN A 50 11.17 -3.73 -16.96
C ASN A 50 10.29 -2.64 -16.35
N ALA A 51 8.98 -2.64 -16.64
CA ALA A 51 8.01 -1.75 -16.00
C ALA A 51 7.94 -1.97 -14.48
N GLY A 52 7.85 -3.23 -14.06
CA GLY A 52 7.85 -3.60 -12.63
C GLY A 52 9.18 -3.25 -11.94
N HIS A 53 10.31 -3.49 -12.60
CA HIS A 53 11.63 -3.10 -12.10
C HIS A 53 11.73 -1.59 -11.91
N LEU A 54 11.37 -0.80 -12.92
CA LEU A 54 11.37 0.67 -12.83
C LEU A 54 10.48 1.16 -11.69
N LEU A 55 9.27 0.63 -11.55
CA LEU A 55 8.35 1.03 -10.47
C LEU A 55 8.93 0.69 -9.08
N SER A 56 9.61 -0.43 -8.95
CA SER A 56 10.30 -0.84 -7.72
C SER A 56 11.46 0.10 -7.39
N GLU A 57 12.29 0.48 -8.37
CA GLU A 57 13.42 1.38 -8.16
C GLU A 57 12.95 2.81 -7.83
N ILE A 58 11.86 3.29 -8.43
CA ILE A 58 11.22 4.56 -8.03
C ILE A 58 10.81 4.51 -6.56
N ASN A 59 10.20 3.41 -6.12
CA ASN A 59 9.77 3.24 -4.72
C ASN A 59 10.93 3.21 -3.72
N ARG A 60 12.11 2.74 -4.14
CA ARG A 60 13.31 2.67 -3.28
C ARG A 60 14.07 3.99 -3.13
N GLN A 61 13.74 5.00 -3.92
CA GLN A 61 14.41 6.29 -3.85
C GLN A 61 14.22 6.96 -2.48
N SER A 62 15.27 7.60 -2.00
CA SER A 62 15.19 8.47 -0.81
C SER A 62 14.20 9.61 -1.04
N GLY A 63 13.31 9.84 -0.08
CA GLY A 63 12.28 10.88 -0.15
C GLY A 63 10.99 10.47 -0.85
N VAL A 64 10.91 9.27 -1.44
CA VAL A 64 9.66 8.73 -1.97
C VAL A 64 8.80 8.15 -0.84
N ARG A 65 7.53 8.55 -0.82
CA ARG A 65 6.55 8.06 0.15
C ARG A 65 5.32 7.49 -0.56
N VAL A 66 5.10 6.20 -0.37
CA VAL A 66 3.92 5.51 -0.92
C VAL A 66 2.70 5.82 -0.08
N TYR A 67 1.64 6.32 -0.70
CA TYR A 67 0.34 6.55 -0.06
C TYR A 67 -0.74 5.55 -0.49
N ARG A 68 -0.48 4.76 -1.54
CA ARG A 68 -1.36 3.66 -1.99
C ARG A 68 -0.62 2.31 -2.04
N PRO A 69 -0.14 1.78 -0.90
CA PRO A 69 0.72 0.59 -0.88
C PRO A 69 0.03 -0.69 -1.39
N ALA A 70 -1.29 -0.80 -1.21
CA ALA A 70 -2.05 -1.94 -1.71
C ALA A 70 -2.09 -1.97 -3.25
N ILE A 71 -2.28 -0.81 -3.87
CA ILE A 71 -2.30 -0.69 -5.33
C ILE A 71 -0.91 -0.91 -5.90
N LEU A 72 0.12 -0.31 -5.31
CA LEU A 72 1.51 -0.53 -5.73
C LEU A 72 1.86 -2.04 -5.72
N ARG A 73 1.51 -2.73 -4.65
CA ARG A 73 1.72 -4.18 -4.53
C ARG A 73 0.99 -4.97 -5.59
N ALA A 74 -0.28 -4.64 -5.84
CA ALA A 74 -1.07 -5.28 -6.89
C ALA A 74 -0.46 -5.08 -8.28
N CYS A 75 0.02 -3.87 -8.59
CA CYS A 75 0.70 -3.59 -9.85
C CYS A 75 2.00 -4.39 -10.00
N LEU A 76 2.84 -4.43 -8.97
CA LEU A 76 4.09 -5.19 -9.00
C LEU A 76 3.82 -6.69 -9.20
N ASN A 77 2.81 -7.25 -8.53
CA ASN A 77 2.40 -8.64 -8.71
C ASN A 77 1.90 -8.89 -10.14
N ALA A 78 1.08 -7.98 -10.70
CA ALA A 78 0.62 -8.10 -12.09
C ALA A 78 1.79 -8.10 -13.08
N PHE A 79 2.74 -7.17 -12.95
CA PHE A 79 3.93 -7.15 -13.80
C PHE A 79 4.78 -8.41 -13.67
N GLN A 80 4.92 -8.92 -12.45
CA GLN A 80 5.68 -10.15 -12.20
C GLN A 80 4.99 -11.37 -12.84
N GLN A 81 3.67 -11.50 -12.71
CA GLN A 81 2.91 -12.57 -13.33
C GLN A 81 3.01 -12.52 -14.85
N CYS A 82 2.75 -11.38 -15.47
CA CYS A 82 2.89 -11.21 -16.92
C CYS A 82 4.32 -11.50 -17.41
N ALA A 83 5.34 -11.17 -16.61
CA ALA A 83 6.73 -11.46 -16.95
C ALA A 83 7.08 -12.94 -16.85
N SER A 84 6.35 -13.74 -16.07
CA SER A 84 6.58 -15.19 -15.87
C SER A 84 5.83 -16.06 -16.84
N ASP A 85 4.56 -15.74 -17.13
CA ASP A 85 3.66 -16.60 -17.91
C ASP A 85 3.26 -15.99 -19.28
N GLY A 86 3.63 -14.74 -19.56
CA GLY A 86 3.30 -14.05 -20.81
C GLY A 86 1.84 -13.59 -20.90
N SER A 87 1.07 -13.67 -19.82
CA SER A 87 -0.34 -13.25 -19.77
C SER A 87 -0.51 -11.78 -20.10
N ASP A 88 -1.69 -11.41 -20.60
CA ASP A 88 -2.04 -10.01 -20.85
C ASP A 88 -2.15 -9.23 -19.53
N LEU A 89 -1.52 -8.06 -19.48
CA LEU A 89 -1.48 -7.23 -18.28
C LEU A 89 -2.87 -6.75 -17.84
N HIS A 90 -3.75 -6.45 -18.80
CA HIS A 90 -5.11 -6.01 -18.46
C HIS A 90 -5.91 -7.13 -17.82
N GLU A 91 -5.85 -8.33 -18.39
CA GLU A 91 -6.54 -9.51 -17.86
C GLU A 91 -6.04 -9.86 -16.45
N VAL A 92 -4.71 -9.91 -16.25
CA VAL A 92 -4.11 -10.14 -14.93
C VAL A 92 -4.52 -9.08 -13.92
N ALA A 93 -4.52 -7.79 -14.30
CA ALA A 93 -4.91 -6.70 -13.41
C ALA A 93 -6.40 -6.78 -13.01
N VAL A 94 -7.29 -7.15 -13.93
CA VAL A 94 -8.71 -7.37 -13.65
C VAL A 94 -8.89 -8.55 -12.70
N ASN A 95 -8.25 -9.69 -12.96
CA ASN A 95 -8.32 -10.89 -12.12
C ASN A 95 -7.82 -10.62 -10.71
N LEU A 96 -6.68 -9.95 -10.54
CA LEU A 96 -6.15 -9.56 -9.23
C LEU A 96 -7.09 -8.60 -8.48
N ARG A 97 -7.73 -7.68 -9.18
CA ARG A 97 -8.72 -6.78 -8.60
C ARG A 97 -9.95 -7.54 -8.09
N GLU A 98 -10.49 -8.46 -8.89
CA GLU A 98 -11.64 -9.27 -8.49
C GLU A 98 -11.29 -10.23 -7.35
N GLN A 99 -10.12 -10.87 -7.37
CA GLN A 99 -9.63 -11.66 -6.25
C GLN A 99 -9.54 -10.85 -4.96
N ASN A 100 -8.95 -9.65 -5.01
CA ASN A 100 -8.87 -8.76 -3.85
C ASN A 100 -10.25 -8.30 -3.36
N ARG A 101 -11.23 -8.19 -4.24
CA ARG A 101 -12.62 -7.87 -3.89
C ARG A 101 -13.32 -9.05 -3.20
N LEU A 102 -13.12 -10.28 -3.67
CA LEU A 102 -13.72 -11.49 -3.10
C LEU A 102 -13.08 -11.89 -1.78
N ILE A 103 -11.75 -11.87 -1.69
CA ILE A 103 -11.01 -12.26 -0.49
C ILE A 103 -11.11 -11.18 0.60
N GLY A 104 -11.42 -9.93 0.22
CA GLY A 104 -11.35 -8.78 1.10
C GLY A 104 -9.91 -8.46 1.53
N ARG A 105 -9.76 -7.52 2.44
CA ARG A 105 -8.45 -7.27 3.06
C ARG A 105 -8.19 -8.37 4.09
N PRO A 106 -7.12 -9.15 3.96
CA PRO A 106 -6.74 -10.07 5.02
C PRO A 106 -6.52 -9.24 6.29
N LEU A 107 -7.32 -9.53 7.31
CA LEU A 107 -7.15 -8.90 8.61
C LEU A 107 -5.81 -9.32 9.19
N ALA A 108 -5.03 -8.35 9.63
CA ALA A 108 -3.82 -8.66 10.37
C ALA A 108 -4.20 -9.44 11.64
N LYS A 109 -3.35 -10.38 12.06
CA LYS A 109 -3.54 -11.14 13.32
C LYS A 109 -3.74 -10.22 14.53
N LYS A 110 -3.24 -9.00 14.47
CA LYS A 110 -3.45 -7.93 15.46
C LYS A 110 -3.81 -6.65 14.70
N SER A 111 -4.94 -6.05 15.06
CA SER A 111 -5.41 -4.80 14.47
C SER A 111 -5.66 -3.77 15.56
N VAL A 112 -5.30 -2.54 15.32
CA VAL A 112 -5.56 -1.40 16.19
C VAL A 112 -6.31 -0.35 15.38
N GLY A 113 -7.38 0.19 15.93
CA GLY A 113 -8.16 1.20 15.26
C GLY A 113 -9.23 1.82 16.16
N SER A 114 -9.89 2.85 15.66
CA SER A 114 -11.09 3.38 16.32
C SER A 114 -12.27 2.42 16.20
N THR A 115 -13.27 2.58 17.06
CA THR A 115 -14.51 1.79 17.03
C THR A 115 -15.20 1.83 15.69
N LEU A 116 -15.16 2.97 15.00
CA LEU A 116 -15.74 3.13 13.67
C LEU A 116 -14.99 2.28 12.61
N LEU A 117 -13.65 2.26 12.64
CA LEU A 117 -12.84 1.48 11.71
C LEU A 117 -12.94 -0.03 11.94
N LEU A 118 -13.19 -0.44 13.17
CA LEU A 118 -13.30 -1.84 13.55
C LEU A 118 -14.77 -2.33 13.57
N LYS A 119 -15.72 -1.47 13.22
CA LYS A 119 -17.14 -1.85 13.12
C LYS A 119 -17.31 -2.98 12.09
N GLY A 120 -18.01 -4.05 12.48
CA GLY A 120 -18.22 -5.24 11.65
C GLY A 120 -17.10 -6.27 11.70
N LEU A 121 -15.96 -5.97 12.33
CA LEU A 121 -14.90 -6.94 12.58
C LEU A 121 -15.12 -7.63 13.93
N GLU A 122 -14.74 -8.91 14.01
CA GLU A 122 -14.78 -9.71 15.21
C GLU A 122 -13.41 -10.35 15.45
N ALA A 123 -13.01 -10.48 16.71
CA ALA A 123 -11.75 -11.08 17.11
C ALA A 123 -11.96 -11.94 18.37
N GLU A 124 -11.13 -12.97 18.53
CA GLU A 124 -11.20 -13.79 19.75
C GLU A 124 -10.93 -12.97 21.02
N VAL A 125 -10.01 -12.03 20.94
CA VAL A 125 -9.64 -11.14 22.05
C VAL A 125 -9.78 -9.69 21.60
N CYS A 126 -10.58 -8.93 22.32
CA CYS A 126 -10.70 -7.48 22.15
C CYS A 126 -10.12 -6.76 23.36
N VAL A 127 -9.33 -5.72 23.10
CA VAL A 127 -8.76 -4.85 24.12
C VAL A 127 -9.29 -3.44 23.89
N ILE A 128 -9.97 -2.88 24.88
CA ILE A 128 -10.48 -1.51 24.86
C ILE A 128 -9.56 -0.64 25.71
N LEU A 129 -8.94 0.35 25.09
CA LEU A 129 -8.10 1.33 25.78
C LEU A 129 -8.93 2.58 26.09
N ASN A 130 -8.71 3.17 27.28
CA ASN A 130 -9.37 4.41 27.73
C ASN A 130 -10.90 4.34 27.61
N ALA A 131 -11.52 3.27 28.12
CA ALA A 131 -12.96 3.01 28.01
C ALA A 131 -13.83 4.15 28.57
N ASP A 132 -13.33 4.85 29.60
CA ASP A 132 -13.95 6.00 30.25
C ASP A 132 -14.08 7.23 29.35
N ARG A 133 -13.34 7.28 28.23
CA ARG A 133 -13.43 8.37 27.23
C ARG A 133 -14.37 8.06 26.07
N LEU A 134 -14.94 6.86 26.03
CA LEU A 134 -15.84 6.45 24.96
C LEU A 134 -17.28 6.85 25.30
N ASN A 135 -17.99 7.37 24.30
CA ASN A 135 -19.43 7.55 24.43
C ASN A 135 -20.15 6.18 24.44
N LYS A 136 -21.41 6.18 24.86
CA LYS A 136 -22.25 4.99 25.01
C LYS A 136 -22.24 4.09 23.76
N ASN A 137 -22.41 4.68 22.58
CA ASN A 137 -22.50 3.92 21.32
C ASN A 137 -21.14 3.30 20.96
N ASN A 138 -20.05 4.05 21.09
CA ASN A 138 -18.72 3.55 20.79
C ASN A 138 -18.27 2.48 21.78
N LEU A 139 -18.60 2.64 23.05
CA LEU A 139 -18.31 1.61 24.06
C LEU A 139 -19.06 0.31 23.74
N TYR A 140 -20.34 0.39 23.43
CA TYR A 140 -21.14 -0.77 23.02
C TYR A 140 -20.53 -1.48 21.80
N VAL A 141 -20.20 -0.71 20.74
CA VAL A 141 -19.56 -1.27 19.55
C VAL A 141 -18.22 -1.93 19.88
N ALA A 142 -17.40 -1.32 20.72
CA ALA A 142 -16.11 -1.88 21.11
C ALA A 142 -16.27 -3.18 21.91
N MET A 143 -17.21 -3.22 22.88
CA MET A 143 -17.47 -4.39 23.72
C MET A 143 -17.94 -5.60 22.90
N THR A 144 -18.68 -5.37 21.82
CA THR A 144 -19.18 -6.45 20.95
C THR A 144 -18.16 -6.97 19.94
N ARG A 145 -16.89 -6.54 20.01
CA ARG A 145 -15.84 -7.02 19.08
C ARG A 145 -15.11 -8.26 19.57
N GLY A 146 -15.14 -8.56 20.85
CA GLY A 146 -14.50 -9.75 21.42
C GLY A 146 -15.46 -10.93 21.52
N SER A 147 -15.15 -12.05 20.84
CA SER A 147 -15.98 -13.26 20.90
C SER A 147 -15.65 -14.17 22.08
N ARG A 148 -14.41 -14.15 22.58
CA ARG A 148 -13.97 -15.03 23.69
C ARG A 148 -13.48 -14.28 24.90
N ARG A 149 -12.77 -13.17 24.71
CA ARG A 149 -12.20 -12.39 25.82
C ARG A 149 -12.30 -10.90 25.52
N LEU A 150 -12.75 -10.17 26.52
CA LEU A 150 -12.80 -8.72 26.53
C LEU A 150 -11.90 -8.20 27.65
N ILE A 151 -10.95 -7.33 27.33
CA ILE A 151 -10.06 -6.67 28.28
C ILE A 151 -10.33 -5.17 28.19
N ILE A 152 -10.67 -4.55 29.31
CA ILE A 152 -11.05 -3.14 29.37
C ILE A 152 -10.05 -2.40 30.25
N PHE A 153 -9.41 -1.38 29.71
CA PHE A 153 -8.58 -0.45 30.45
C PHE A 153 -9.37 0.84 30.70
N SER A 154 -9.55 1.19 31.96
CA SER A 154 -10.24 2.40 32.41
C SER A 154 -9.52 2.98 33.63
N SER A 155 -9.55 4.30 33.77
CA SER A 155 -9.05 5.01 34.96
C SER A 155 -10.02 4.89 36.16
N THR A 156 -11.26 4.47 35.93
CA THR A 156 -12.32 4.34 36.95
C THR A 156 -12.87 2.93 37.01
N ARG A 157 -13.31 2.49 38.20
CA ARG A 157 -13.96 1.18 38.36
C ARG A 157 -15.34 1.11 37.70
N CYS A 158 -16.04 2.22 37.67
CA CYS A 158 -17.36 2.32 37.04
C CYS A 158 -17.26 3.20 35.81
N ILE A 159 -17.46 2.62 34.63
CA ILE A 159 -17.44 3.36 33.36
C ILE A 159 -18.81 4.02 33.20
N LYS A 160 -18.85 5.36 33.17
CA LYS A 160 -20.06 6.14 32.88
C LYS A 160 -19.88 6.76 31.48
N PRO A 161 -20.35 6.09 30.42
CA PRO A 161 -20.20 6.64 29.07
C PRO A 161 -21.07 7.90 28.93
N SER A 162 -20.49 8.91 28.30
CA SER A 162 -21.18 10.17 27.96
C SER A 162 -22.15 10.01 26.80
#